data_6e775d21bc77c66dc88d4c6b3925b797
#
_entry.id   6e775d21bc77c66dc88d4c6b3925b797
#
_cell.length_a   1.000
_cell.length_b   1.000
_cell.length_c   1.000
_cell.angle_alpha   90.00
_cell.angle_beta   90.00
_cell.angle_gamma   90.00
#
_symmetry.space_group_name_H-M   'P 1'
#
loop_
_entity.id
_entity.type
_entity.pdbx_description
1 polymer ?
#
loop_
_entity_poly.entity_id
_entity_poly.type
_entity_poly.pdbx_seq_one_letter_code
_entity_poly.pdbx_strand_id
1 'polypeptide(L)'
;MVETATGVFQYFHQLEQTGQINRSDAQRYAMETIKNTRYAGSEYFWINDYNAHMVMHSVNSALDGKDLSNLEDPNGKKLFSEFVKVVKAQNAGFVDYLWPKPGNETPVEKISYVQGFAPWGWIIGSGIYLDDVNSQFQKEVARLGLISAGIILIALFLSILIVRSILQPIGQIQAVLHNISEGDGDLKTRLPESGKDQLTQIAK
;
A
#
# COMPACT_ATOMS: atom_id res chain seq x y z
N MET A 1 -9.51 -10.07 -3.48
CA MET A 1 -9.02 -11.35 -2.90
C MET A 1 -10.14 -12.26 -2.42
N VAL A 2 -11.11 -11.81 -1.62
CA VAL A 2 -12.26 -12.65 -1.20
C VAL A 2 -13.08 -13.14 -2.39
N GLU A 3 -13.37 -12.28 -3.36
CA GLU A 3 -14.06 -12.66 -4.60
C GLU A 3 -13.31 -13.75 -5.40
N THR A 4 -11.99 -13.65 -5.47
CA THR A 4 -11.15 -14.69 -6.10
C THR A 4 -11.24 -16.01 -5.34
N ALA A 5 -11.22 -15.95 -4.00
CA ALA A 5 -11.35 -17.12 -3.15
C ALA A 5 -12.76 -17.75 -3.24
N THR A 6 -13.81 -16.94 -3.43
CA THR A 6 -15.17 -17.42 -3.72
C THR A 6 -15.21 -18.20 -5.04
N GLY A 7 -14.37 -17.86 -6.02
CA GLY A 7 -14.20 -18.64 -7.24
C GLY A 7 -13.77 -20.09 -7.01
N VAL A 8 -12.99 -20.35 -5.97
CA VAL A 8 -12.65 -21.74 -5.55
C VAL A 8 -13.90 -22.50 -5.13
N PHE A 9 -14.79 -21.86 -4.36
CA PHE A 9 -16.06 -22.48 -3.96
C PHE A 9 -16.96 -22.77 -5.16
N GLN A 10 -17.02 -21.82 -6.11
CA GLN A 10 -17.80 -22.00 -7.33
C GLN A 10 -17.29 -23.18 -8.15
N TYR A 11 -15.98 -23.32 -8.30
CA TYR A 11 -15.36 -24.43 -9.03
C TYR A 11 -15.72 -25.78 -8.41
N PHE A 12 -15.50 -25.96 -7.13
CA PHE A 12 -15.80 -27.26 -6.45
C PHE A 12 -17.31 -27.52 -6.37
N HIS A 13 -18.12 -26.49 -6.23
CA HIS A 13 -19.58 -26.62 -6.30
C HIS A 13 -20.04 -27.06 -7.71
N GLN A 14 -19.40 -26.59 -8.76
CA GLN A 14 -19.69 -27.06 -10.12
C GLN A 14 -19.37 -28.54 -10.28
N LEU A 15 -18.25 -29.04 -9.72
CA LEU A 15 -17.93 -30.46 -9.72
C LEU A 15 -18.95 -31.29 -8.94
N GLU A 16 -19.46 -30.77 -7.81
CA GLU A 16 -20.57 -31.35 -7.05
C GLU A 16 -21.85 -31.43 -7.91
N GLN A 17 -22.23 -30.33 -8.57
CA GLN A 17 -23.44 -30.27 -9.40
C GLN A 17 -23.38 -31.22 -10.60
N THR A 18 -22.22 -31.44 -11.18
CA THR A 18 -22.01 -32.38 -12.29
C THR A 18 -21.84 -33.84 -11.85
N GLY A 19 -21.88 -34.11 -10.53
CA GLY A 19 -21.74 -35.44 -9.98
C GLY A 19 -20.34 -36.05 -10.05
N GLN A 20 -19.32 -35.23 -10.36
CA GLN A 20 -17.92 -35.66 -10.41
C GLN A 20 -17.36 -35.94 -9.01
N ILE A 21 -17.80 -35.19 -8.01
CA ILE A 21 -17.48 -35.41 -6.60
C ILE A 21 -18.75 -35.22 -5.75
N ASN A 22 -18.77 -35.78 -4.56
CA ASN A 22 -19.85 -35.53 -3.63
C ASN A 22 -19.65 -34.19 -2.88
N ARG A 23 -20.72 -33.70 -2.24
CA ARG A 23 -20.70 -32.41 -1.52
C ARG A 23 -19.64 -32.35 -0.42
N SER A 24 -19.45 -33.41 0.34
CA SER A 24 -18.47 -33.47 1.42
C SER A 24 -17.04 -33.32 0.89
N ASP A 25 -16.71 -33.95 -0.24
CA ASP A 25 -15.43 -33.84 -0.87
C ASP A 25 -15.25 -32.45 -1.52
N ALA A 26 -16.28 -31.89 -2.16
CA ALA A 26 -16.25 -30.56 -2.73
C ALA A 26 -15.94 -29.50 -1.65
N GLN A 27 -16.65 -29.55 -0.54
CA GLN A 27 -16.42 -28.65 0.59
C GLN A 27 -15.04 -28.85 1.22
N ARG A 28 -14.60 -30.09 1.40
CA ARG A 28 -13.27 -30.39 1.95
C ARG A 28 -12.15 -29.87 1.07
N TYR A 29 -12.19 -30.11 -0.24
CA TYR A 29 -11.17 -29.61 -1.18
C TYR A 29 -11.14 -28.09 -1.25
N ALA A 30 -12.30 -27.45 -1.28
CA ALA A 30 -12.40 -26.00 -1.26
C ALA A 30 -11.78 -25.42 0.03
N MET A 31 -12.12 -25.99 1.18
CA MET A 31 -11.62 -25.59 2.49
C MET A 31 -10.09 -25.76 2.60
N GLU A 32 -9.55 -26.92 2.17
CA GLU A 32 -8.11 -27.20 2.17
C GLU A 32 -7.34 -26.24 1.26
N THR A 33 -7.89 -25.90 0.09
CA THR A 33 -7.32 -24.93 -0.82
C THR A 33 -7.23 -23.54 -0.17
N ILE A 34 -8.30 -23.08 0.43
CA ILE A 34 -8.38 -21.77 1.08
C ILE A 34 -7.51 -21.72 2.35
N LYS A 35 -7.48 -22.80 3.13
CA LYS A 35 -6.70 -22.87 4.38
C LYS A 35 -5.23 -22.59 4.17
N ASN A 36 -4.67 -23.02 3.03
CA ASN A 36 -3.26 -22.88 2.68
C ASN A 36 -2.97 -21.63 1.84
N THR A 37 -4.00 -20.89 1.42
CA THR A 37 -3.82 -19.68 0.63
C THR A 37 -3.41 -18.52 1.52
N ARG A 38 -2.36 -17.80 1.08
CA ARG A 38 -1.90 -16.54 1.69
C ARG A 38 -1.72 -15.48 0.61
N TYR A 39 -1.82 -14.22 1.00
CA TYR A 39 -1.55 -13.07 0.12
C TYR A 39 -0.96 -11.92 0.93
N ALA A 40 -0.37 -10.93 0.24
CA ALA A 40 0.26 -9.76 0.87
C ALA A 40 1.17 -10.10 2.08
N GLY A 41 1.89 -11.24 1.99
CA GLY A 41 2.79 -11.74 3.03
C GLY A 41 2.11 -12.71 3.98
N SER A 42 1.31 -12.24 4.92
CA SER A 42 0.74 -13.05 5.99
C SER A 42 -0.79 -13.06 6.05
N GLU A 43 -1.44 -12.34 5.16
CA GLU A 43 -2.90 -12.27 5.17
C GLU A 43 -3.55 -13.61 4.81
N TYR A 44 -4.67 -13.90 5.45
CA TYR A 44 -5.29 -15.20 5.45
C TYR A 44 -6.80 -15.12 5.34
N PHE A 45 -7.44 -16.28 5.09
CA PHE A 45 -8.87 -16.43 5.01
C PHE A 45 -9.41 -17.21 6.19
N TRP A 46 -10.71 -17.02 6.49
CA TRP A 46 -11.50 -17.90 7.32
C TRP A 46 -12.84 -18.17 6.64
N ILE A 47 -13.51 -19.22 7.09
CA ILE A 47 -14.84 -19.61 6.66
C ILE A 47 -15.69 -19.81 7.90
N ASN A 48 -16.82 -19.15 7.99
CA ASN A 48 -17.86 -19.42 8.97
C ASN A 48 -19.22 -19.65 8.29
N ASP A 49 -20.17 -20.23 9.00
CA ASP A 49 -21.53 -20.39 8.48
C ASP A 49 -22.43 -19.18 8.79
N TYR A 50 -23.68 -19.21 8.32
CA TYR A 50 -24.69 -18.17 8.56
C TYR A 50 -25.24 -18.14 10.01
N ASN A 51 -24.78 -19.01 10.88
CA ASN A 51 -25.05 -19.05 12.32
C ASN A 51 -23.84 -18.62 13.16
N ALA A 52 -22.80 -18.09 12.51
CA ALA A 52 -21.53 -17.71 13.13
C ALA A 52 -20.72 -18.89 13.72
N HIS A 53 -20.94 -20.13 13.27
CA HIS A 53 -20.04 -21.22 13.61
C HIS A 53 -18.82 -21.19 12.69
N MET A 54 -17.63 -21.32 13.26
CA MET A 54 -16.40 -21.39 12.49
C MET A 54 -16.32 -22.73 11.76
N VAL A 55 -16.20 -22.68 10.44
CA VAL A 55 -15.96 -23.85 9.60
C VAL A 55 -14.46 -24.11 9.49
N MET A 56 -13.68 -23.06 9.25
CA MET A 56 -12.21 -23.13 9.14
C MET A 56 -11.58 -21.78 9.39
N HIS A 57 -10.53 -21.74 10.21
CA HIS A 57 -9.68 -20.57 10.40
C HIS A 57 -8.22 -20.89 10.07
N SER A 58 -7.66 -20.28 9.02
CA SER A 58 -6.34 -20.63 8.47
C SER A 58 -5.17 -20.48 9.45
N VAL A 59 -5.32 -19.65 10.50
CA VAL A 59 -4.24 -19.34 11.46
C VAL A 59 -4.55 -19.87 12.86
N ASN A 60 -5.82 -19.88 13.26
CA ASN A 60 -6.24 -20.31 14.60
C ASN A 60 -7.26 -21.43 14.50
N SER A 61 -6.78 -22.65 14.26
CA SER A 61 -7.64 -23.85 14.17
C SER A 61 -8.34 -24.21 15.47
N ALA A 62 -7.96 -23.61 16.61
CA ALA A 62 -8.68 -23.78 17.87
C ALA A 62 -10.10 -23.18 17.84
N LEU A 63 -10.41 -22.36 16.84
CA LEU A 63 -11.75 -21.83 16.59
C LEU A 63 -12.62 -22.77 15.76
N ASP A 64 -12.04 -23.69 15.00
CA ASP A 64 -12.77 -24.56 14.08
C ASP A 64 -13.86 -25.36 14.82
N GLY A 65 -15.08 -25.33 14.29
CA GLY A 65 -16.26 -25.98 14.86
C GLY A 65 -16.93 -25.24 16.01
N LYS A 66 -16.40 -24.10 16.47
CA LYS A 66 -16.99 -23.37 17.60
C LYS A 66 -18.09 -22.41 17.15
N ASP A 67 -19.10 -22.24 18.01
CA ASP A 67 -20.06 -21.16 17.93
C ASP A 67 -19.40 -19.84 18.41
N LEU A 68 -19.26 -18.88 17.51
CA LEU A 68 -18.65 -17.59 17.75
C LEU A 68 -19.66 -16.44 17.75
N SER A 69 -20.94 -16.76 17.80
CA SER A 69 -22.03 -15.76 17.78
C SER A 69 -21.94 -14.71 18.91
N ASN A 70 -21.36 -15.12 20.02
CA ASN A 70 -21.17 -14.26 21.19
C ASN A 70 -19.71 -13.86 21.44
N LEU A 71 -18.82 -14.17 20.51
CA LEU A 71 -17.42 -13.73 20.61
C LEU A 71 -17.35 -12.21 20.36
N GLU A 72 -16.91 -11.51 21.38
CA GLU A 72 -16.75 -10.05 21.36
C GLU A 72 -15.28 -9.66 21.21
N ASP A 73 -15.05 -8.59 20.49
CA ASP A 73 -13.77 -7.91 20.49
C ASP A 73 -13.62 -7.04 21.77
N PRO A 74 -12.45 -6.44 22.06
CA PRO A 74 -12.26 -5.59 23.24
C PRO A 74 -13.21 -4.39 23.33
N ASN A 75 -13.83 -3.99 22.22
CA ASN A 75 -14.86 -2.92 22.20
C ASN A 75 -16.28 -3.44 22.38
N GLY A 76 -16.46 -4.74 22.63
CA GLY A 76 -17.77 -5.38 22.81
C GLY A 76 -18.52 -5.64 21.50
N LYS A 77 -17.85 -5.58 20.35
CA LYS A 77 -18.45 -5.90 19.04
C LYS A 77 -18.48 -7.42 18.84
N LYS A 78 -19.66 -7.97 18.60
CA LYS A 78 -19.85 -9.40 18.23
C LYS A 78 -19.51 -9.60 16.75
N LEU A 79 -18.23 -9.67 16.45
CA LEU A 79 -17.70 -9.57 15.08
C LEU A 79 -18.27 -10.63 14.13
N PHE A 80 -18.39 -11.91 14.53
CA PHE A 80 -18.95 -12.96 13.67
C PHE A 80 -20.45 -12.77 13.42
N SER A 81 -21.19 -12.26 14.40
CA SER A 81 -22.60 -11.88 14.22
C SER A 81 -22.74 -10.69 13.27
N GLU A 82 -21.84 -9.71 13.30
CA GLU A 82 -21.83 -8.61 12.34
C GLU A 82 -21.48 -9.11 10.93
N PHE A 83 -20.55 -10.05 10.74
CA PHE A 83 -20.29 -10.68 9.45
C PHE A 83 -21.54 -11.31 8.87
N VAL A 84 -22.26 -12.09 9.66
CA VAL A 84 -23.53 -12.72 9.26
C VAL A 84 -24.57 -11.68 8.89
N LYS A 85 -24.71 -10.62 9.69
CA LYS A 85 -25.65 -9.52 9.44
C LYS A 85 -25.37 -8.80 8.11
N VAL A 86 -24.12 -8.45 7.85
CA VAL A 86 -23.70 -7.80 6.60
C VAL A 86 -24.01 -8.70 5.39
N VAL A 87 -23.64 -9.98 5.49
CA VAL A 87 -23.87 -10.92 4.38
C VAL A 87 -25.36 -11.19 4.16
N LYS A 88 -26.18 -11.31 5.21
CA LYS A 88 -27.63 -11.48 5.06
C LYS A 88 -28.29 -10.25 4.44
N ALA A 89 -27.77 -9.04 4.68
CA ALA A 89 -28.34 -7.81 4.17
C ALA A 89 -27.97 -7.52 2.71
N GLN A 90 -26.72 -7.79 2.31
CA GLN A 90 -26.18 -7.34 1.01
C GLN A 90 -25.21 -8.34 0.35
N ASN A 91 -25.21 -9.59 0.83
CA ASN A 91 -24.36 -10.70 0.36
C ASN A 91 -22.86 -10.51 0.57
N ALA A 92 -22.36 -9.28 0.66
CA ALA A 92 -20.95 -8.99 0.91
C ALA A 92 -20.79 -7.58 1.50
N GLY A 93 -19.69 -7.34 2.21
CA GLY A 93 -19.40 -6.01 2.74
C GLY A 93 -18.18 -5.98 3.66
N PHE A 94 -17.85 -4.77 4.11
CA PHE A 94 -16.74 -4.55 5.04
C PHE A 94 -17.22 -4.51 6.48
N VAL A 95 -16.38 -5.02 7.37
CA VAL A 95 -16.56 -4.92 8.83
C VAL A 95 -15.21 -4.59 9.46
N ASP A 96 -15.18 -3.57 10.29
CA ASP A 96 -14.05 -3.18 11.13
C ASP A 96 -14.19 -3.80 12.53
N TYR A 97 -13.12 -4.22 13.13
CA TYR A 97 -13.09 -4.81 14.48
C TYR A 97 -11.65 -4.91 14.99
N LEU A 98 -11.49 -5.27 16.27
CA LEU A 98 -10.18 -5.56 16.86
C LEU A 98 -9.89 -7.05 16.81
N TRP A 99 -8.72 -7.43 16.26
CA TRP A 99 -8.29 -8.83 16.17
C TRP A 99 -6.78 -8.96 16.31
N PRO A 100 -6.28 -9.99 17.02
CA PRO A 100 -4.84 -10.19 17.13
C PRO A 100 -4.23 -10.64 15.80
N LYS A 101 -3.02 -10.15 15.53
CA LYS A 101 -2.19 -10.63 14.41
C LYS A 101 -1.75 -12.08 14.64
N PRO A 102 -1.46 -12.84 13.57
CA PRO A 102 -0.84 -14.15 13.70
C PRO A 102 0.41 -14.10 14.58
N GLY A 103 0.44 -14.94 15.61
CA GLY A 103 1.56 -15.00 16.55
C GLY A 103 1.58 -13.93 17.64
N ASN A 104 0.60 -13.02 17.69
CA ASN A 104 0.44 -12.02 18.74
C ASN A 104 -0.87 -12.24 19.51
N GLU A 105 -0.91 -11.79 20.76
CA GLU A 105 -2.12 -11.83 21.59
C GLU A 105 -2.82 -10.48 21.67
N THR A 106 -2.13 -9.39 21.38
CA THR A 106 -2.68 -8.03 21.46
C THR A 106 -3.57 -7.75 20.25
N PRO A 107 -4.88 -7.46 20.44
CA PRO A 107 -5.76 -7.08 19.36
C PRO A 107 -5.40 -5.70 18.79
N VAL A 108 -5.43 -5.60 17.47
CA VAL A 108 -5.21 -4.37 16.70
C VAL A 108 -6.34 -4.16 15.70
N GLU A 109 -6.51 -2.96 15.20
CA GLU A 109 -7.55 -2.63 14.25
C GLU A 109 -7.40 -3.41 12.94
N LYS A 110 -8.47 -4.10 12.58
CA LYS A 110 -8.57 -4.89 11.36
C LYS A 110 -9.84 -4.51 10.61
N ILE A 111 -9.71 -4.33 9.30
CA ILE A 111 -10.86 -4.23 8.40
C ILE A 111 -10.90 -5.47 7.53
N SER A 112 -12.07 -6.11 7.46
CA SER A 112 -12.26 -7.32 6.69
C SER A 112 -13.41 -7.19 5.71
N TYR A 113 -13.25 -7.78 4.54
CA TYR A 113 -14.32 -7.99 3.59
C TYR A 113 -14.85 -9.40 3.76
N VAL A 114 -16.17 -9.53 3.86
CA VAL A 114 -16.86 -10.81 3.99
C VAL A 114 -17.83 -11.00 2.83
N GLN A 115 -17.97 -12.25 2.35
CA GLN A 115 -18.86 -12.57 1.26
C GLN A 115 -19.54 -13.93 1.49
N GLY A 116 -20.84 -13.98 1.22
CA GLY A 116 -21.63 -15.18 1.34
C GLY A 116 -21.51 -16.10 0.12
N PHE A 117 -21.54 -17.41 0.39
CA PHE A 117 -21.70 -18.46 -0.61
C PHE A 117 -22.90 -19.32 -0.24
N ALA A 118 -24.05 -18.89 -0.71
CA ALA A 118 -25.34 -19.48 -0.34
C ALA A 118 -25.47 -21.00 -0.61
N PRO A 119 -24.90 -21.59 -1.71
CA PRO A 119 -25.05 -23.02 -1.98
C PRO A 119 -24.58 -23.93 -0.85
N TRP A 120 -23.55 -23.50 -0.08
CA TRP A 120 -23.03 -24.26 1.06
C TRP A 120 -23.38 -23.65 2.42
N GLY A 121 -24.05 -22.49 2.43
CA GLY A 121 -24.33 -21.75 3.65
C GLY A 121 -23.05 -21.22 4.32
N TRP A 122 -22.04 -20.86 3.53
CA TRP A 122 -20.75 -20.37 3.99
C TRP A 122 -20.57 -18.87 3.79
N ILE A 123 -19.79 -18.29 4.67
CA ILE A 123 -19.28 -16.94 4.58
C ILE A 123 -17.76 -17.04 4.59
N ILE A 124 -17.12 -16.52 3.54
CA ILE A 124 -15.67 -16.39 3.51
C ILE A 124 -15.28 -14.95 3.84
N GLY A 125 -14.26 -14.78 4.64
CA GLY A 125 -13.72 -13.48 5.00
C GLY A 125 -12.21 -13.43 4.93
N SER A 126 -11.71 -12.24 4.67
CA SER A 126 -10.31 -11.89 4.79
C SER A 126 -10.17 -10.39 5.02
N GLY A 127 -9.06 -9.95 5.63
CA GLY A 127 -8.89 -8.54 5.94
C GLY A 127 -7.45 -8.16 6.17
N ILE A 128 -7.22 -6.87 6.31
CA ILE A 128 -5.92 -6.25 6.54
C ILE A 128 -5.88 -5.55 7.89
N TYR A 129 -4.71 -5.46 8.48
CA TYR A 129 -4.46 -4.73 9.71
C TYR A 129 -4.08 -3.28 9.39
N LEU A 130 -4.77 -2.32 10.03
CA LEU A 130 -4.61 -0.89 9.70
C LEU A 130 -3.24 -0.34 10.11
N ASP A 131 -2.63 -0.88 11.15
CA ASP A 131 -1.29 -0.50 11.57
C ASP A 131 -0.21 -0.91 10.55
N ASP A 132 -0.38 -2.03 9.84
CA ASP A 132 0.51 -2.43 8.75
C ASP A 132 0.41 -1.45 7.57
N VAL A 133 -0.80 -1.04 7.21
CA VAL A 133 -1.04 -0.04 6.16
C VAL A 133 -0.37 1.29 6.53
N ASN A 134 -0.58 1.76 7.78
CA ASN A 134 0.02 3.00 8.27
C ASN A 134 1.56 2.94 8.27
N SER A 135 2.13 1.82 8.70
CA SER A 135 3.58 1.65 8.74
C SER A 135 4.22 1.63 7.35
N GLN A 136 3.57 0.98 6.39
CA GLN A 136 4.00 0.99 4.99
C GLN A 136 3.89 2.39 4.38
N PHE A 137 2.78 3.08 4.61
CA PHE A 137 2.58 4.45 4.15
C PHE A 137 3.68 5.40 4.64
N GLN A 138 4.01 5.36 5.94
CA GLN A 138 5.08 6.19 6.52
C GLN A 138 6.45 5.91 5.88
N LYS A 139 6.77 4.64 5.61
CA LYS A 139 8.03 4.27 4.93
C LYS A 139 8.09 4.83 3.51
N GLU A 140 7.01 4.73 2.75
CA GLU A 140 6.95 5.26 1.38
C GLU A 140 7.00 6.79 1.36
N VAL A 141 6.32 7.48 2.29
CA VAL A 141 6.40 8.95 2.42
C VAL A 141 7.83 9.38 2.73
N ALA A 142 8.51 8.72 3.68
CA ALA A 142 9.89 9.01 4.01
C ALA A 142 10.84 8.79 2.81
N ARG A 143 10.66 7.69 2.08
CA ARG A 143 11.44 7.38 0.88
C ARG A 143 11.27 8.43 -0.22
N LEU A 144 10.03 8.80 -0.53
CA LEU A 144 9.72 9.84 -1.51
C LEU A 144 10.27 11.20 -1.08
N GLY A 145 10.19 11.52 0.21
CA GLY A 145 10.77 12.74 0.78
C GLY A 145 12.29 12.81 0.57
N LEU A 146 13.03 11.72 0.81
CA LEU A 146 14.47 11.64 0.58
C LEU A 146 14.83 11.83 -0.91
N ILE A 147 14.11 11.18 -1.81
CA ILE A 147 14.31 11.32 -3.25
C ILE A 147 14.07 12.76 -3.69
N SER A 148 12.98 13.38 -3.24
CA SER A 148 12.64 14.77 -3.57
C SER A 148 13.70 15.75 -3.04
N ALA A 149 14.18 15.57 -1.83
CA ALA A 149 15.26 16.37 -1.26
C ALA A 149 16.55 16.24 -2.08
N GLY A 150 16.91 15.04 -2.52
CA GLY A 150 18.05 14.79 -3.40
C GLY A 150 17.94 15.57 -4.73
N ILE A 151 16.79 15.52 -5.37
CA ILE A 151 16.54 16.26 -6.63
C ILE A 151 16.67 17.77 -6.42
N ILE A 152 16.11 18.31 -5.34
CA ILE A 152 16.19 19.73 -5.00
C ILE A 152 17.65 20.16 -4.78
N LEU A 153 18.43 19.36 -4.05
CA LEU A 153 19.84 19.67 -3.82
C LEU A 153 20.65 19.66 -5.11
N ILE A 154 20.41 18.71 -6.01
CA ILE A 154 21.05 18.67 -7.33
C ILE A 154 20.67 19.91 -8.15
N ALA A 155 19.40 20.29 -8.18
CA ALA A 155 18.93 21.46 -8.89
C ALA A 155 19.56 22.76 -8.36
N LEU A 156 19.65 22.91 -7.04
CA LEU A 156 20.32 24.04 -6.39
C LEU A 156 21.82 24.07 -6.73
N PHE A 157 22.49 22.93 -6.67
CA PHE A 157 23.89 22.82 -7.04
C PHE A 157 24.14 23.23 -8.49
N LEU A 158 23.35 22.72 -9.43
CA LEU A 158 23.43 23.11 -10.84
C LEU A 158 23.14 24.62 -11.05
N SER A 159 22.15 25.15 -10.35
CA SER A 159 21.85 26.60 -10.39
C SER A 159 23.03 27.44 -9.94
N ILE A 160 23.70 27.04 -8.85
CA ILE A 160 24.91 27.75 -8.37
C ILE A 160 26.04 27.70 -9.42
N LEU A 161 26.23 26.55 -10.06
CA LEU A 161 27.24 26.41 -11.12
C LEU A 161 26.93 27.33 -12.31
N ILE A 162 25.67 27.41 -12.76
CA ILE A 162 25.24 28.27 -13.85
C ILE A 162 25.47 29.75 -13.48
N VAL A 163 25.07 30.15 -12.28
CA VAL A 163 25.29 31.53 -11.82
C VAL A 163 26.77 31.90 -11.82
N ARG A 164 27.63 31.05 -11.28
CA ARG A 164 29.06 31.30 -11.19
C ARG A 164 29.77 31.24 -12.53
N SER A 165 29.41 30.33 -13.42
CA SER A 165 30.12 30.10 -14.68
C SER A 165 29.65 31.02 -15.84
N ILE A 166 28.40 31.47 -15.80
CA ILE A 166 27.79 32.21 -16.94
C ILE A 166 27.36 33.61 -16.51
N LEU A 167 26.54 33.75 -15.48
CA LEU A 167 25.93 35.04 -15.14
C LEU A 167 26.92 36.04 -14.53
N GLN A 168 27.85 35.60 -13.69
CA GLN A 168 28.86 36.51 -13.12
C GLN A 168 29.81 37.11 -14.17
N PRO A 169 30.41 36.33 -15.10
CA PRO A 169 31.24 36.90 -16.17
C PRO A 169 30.48 37.83 -17.08
N ILE A 170 29.23 37.53 -17.44
CA ILE A 170 28.40 38.40 -18.27
C ILE A 170 28.13 39.76 -17.61
N GLY A 171 27.81 39.76 -16.31
CA GLY A 171 27.62 40.98 -15.52
C GLY A 171 28.85 41.86 -15.48
N GLN A 172 30.05 41.29 -15.41
CA GLN A 172 31.30 42.06 -15.45
C GLN A 172 31.54 42.69 -16.81
N ILE A 173 31.29 41.97 -17.90
CA ILE A 173 31.38 42.52 -19.28
C ILE A 173 30.38 43.66 -19.47
N GLN A 174 29.16 43.51 -19.02
CA GLN A 174 28.13 44.53 -19.10
C GLN A 174 28.50 45.80 -18.33
N ALA A 175 29.08 45.67 -17.13
CA ALA A 175 29.55 46.79 -16.35
C ALA A 175 30.70 47.54 -17.03
N VAL A 176 31.65 46.85 -17.67
CA VAL A 176 32.75 47.44 -18.42
C VAL A 176 32.23 48.18 -19.66
N LEU A 177 31.31 47.60 -20.42
CA LEU A 177 30.69 48.21 -21.59
C LEU A 177 29.88 49.47 -21.23
N HIS A 178 29.15 49.44 -20.13
CA HIS A 178 28.40 50.59 -19.63
C HIS A 178 29.32 51.76 -19.25
N ASN A 179 30.43 51.46 -18.58
CA ASN A 179 31.45 52.43 -18.18
C ASN A 179 32.12 53.13 -19.40
N ILE A 180 32.36 52.37 -20.48
CA ILE A 180 32.88 52.89 -21.75
C ILE A 180 31.84 53.78 -22.45
N SER A 181 30.54 53.44 -22.40
CA SER A 181 29.44 54.11 -23.06
C SER A 181 29.12 55.50 -22.43
N GLU A 182 29.34 55.66 -21.11
CA GLU A 182 29.05 56.94 -20.42
C GLU A 182 30.20 57.96 -20.48
N GLY A 183 31.26 57.62 -21.18
CA GLY A 183 32.32 58.61 -21.53
C GLY A 183 33.38 58.86 -20.44
N ASP A 184 33.30 58.15 -19.31
CA ASP A 184 34.29 58.21 -18.23
C ASP A 184 35.26 56.99 -18.31
N GLY A 185 35.44 56.48 -19.55
CA GLY A 185 36.08 55.18 -19.83
C GLY A 185 37.53 55.16 -19.38
N ASP A 186 37.77 54.54 -18.18
CA ASP A 186 39.08 54.09 -17.81
C ASP A 186 39.48 52.87 -18.66
N LEU A 187 40.11 53.14 -19.81
CA LEU A 187 40.65 52.12 -20.73
C LEU A 187 41.74 51.25 -20.11
N LYS A 188 42.08 51.46 -18.84
CA LYS A 188 43.04 50.61 -18.09
C LYS A 188 42.37 49.46 -17.35
N THR A 189 41.04 49.45 -17.23
CA THR A 189 40.33 48.33 -16.59
C THR A 189 40.30 47.12 -17.53
N ARG A 190 41.13 46.09 -17.25
CA ARG A 190 41.18 44.84 -18.03
C ARG A 190 40.15 43.87 -17.49
N LEU A 191 39.53 43.12 -18.40
CA LEU A 191 38.72 41.96 -18.06
C LEU A 191 39.60 40.87 -17.41
N PRO A 192 39.11 40.11 -16.44
CA PRO A 192 39.89 39.03 -15.84
C PRO A 192 40.23 37.94 -16.86
N GLU A 193 41.52 37.74 -17.11
CA GLU A 193 42.07 36.76 -18.09
C GLU A 193 42.06 35.32 -17.54
N SER A 194 41.48 35.07 -16.37
CA SER A 194 41.47 33.77 -15.68
C SER A 194 40.24 32.95 -16.04
N GLY A 195 40.37 32.03 -16.99
CA GLY A 195 39.34 31.08 -17.40
C GLY A 195 39.72 30.32 -18.69
N LYS A 196 38.95 29.30 -19.00
CA LYS A 196 39.10 28.51 -20.25
C LYS A 196 37.88 28.60 -21.16
N ASP A 197 36.97 29.51 -20.88
CA ASP A 197 35.76 29.74 -21.63
C ASP A 197 35.91 30.74 -22.79
N GLN A 198 34.90 30.81 -23.63
CA GLN A 198 34.93 31.73 -24.79
C GLN A 198 34.98 33.22 -24.37
N LEU A 199 34.47 33.56 -23.19
CA LEU A 199 34.49 34.92 -22.67
C LEU A 199 35.91 35.35 -22.27
N THR A 200 36.71 34.48 -21.74
CA THR A 200 38.14 34.68 -21.44
C THR A 200 38.95 34.87 -22.73
N GLN A 201 38.56 34.25 -23.86
CA GLN A 201 39.22 34.44 -25.15
C GLN A 201 38.96 35.83 -25.75
N ILE A 202 37.82 36.45 -25.44
CA ILE A 202 37.48 37.83 -25.89
C ILE A 202 38.24 38.85 -25.05
N ALA A 203 38.64 38.52 -23.85
CA ALA A 203 39.35 39.40 -22.91
C ALA A 203 40.87 39.50 -23.19
N LYS A 204 41.41 38.63 -24.05
CA LYS A 204 42.81 38.65 -24.50
C LYS A 204 42.98 39.49 -25.76
#